data_4216cb01a5c3897dd7fd7a56403a3904
#
_entry.id   4216cb01a5c3897dd7fd7a56403a3904
#
_cell.length_a   1.000
_cell.length_b   1.000
_cell.length_c   1.000
_cell.angle_alpha   90.00
_cell.angle_beta   90.00
_cell.angle_gamma   90.00
#
_symmetry.space_group_name_H-M   'P 1'
#
loop_
_entity.id
_entity.type
_entity.pdbx_description
1 polymer ?
#
loop_
_entity_poly.entity_id
_entity_poly.type
_entity_poly.pdbx_seq_one_letter_code
_entity_poly.pdbx_strand_id
1 'polypeptide(L)'
;MLASFVHNFVLITLESTPDVLERLLDGAADADPVWDRRPDPARFTLREIVGHLADWNGVFMERITRIRDEESPDSVARKVEDIARESGSFVAAPADSLARFRATRLAMIPILRALEPNQWERTGNIVGHPVASGAVSIESWFVQIAGHDGYHLQQIAQWLKPTFEKE
;
A
#
# COMPACT_ATOMS: atom_id res chain seq x y z
N MET A 1 -2.34 22.16 4.65
CA MET A 1 -1.91 21.26 5.76
C MET A 1 -3.13 20.74 6.52
N LEU A 2 -3.24 19.45 6.73
CA LEU A 2 -4.26 18.84 7.57
C LEU A 2 -4.07 19.25 9.04
N ALA A 3 -5.17 19.27 9.82
CA ALA A 3 -5.05 19.48 11.25
C ALA A 3 -4.27 18.32 11.91
N SER A 4 -3.50 18.61 12.96
CA SER A 4 -2.63 17.64 13.63
C SER A 4 -3.38 16.39 14.15
N PHE A 5 -4.63 16.53 14.54
CA PHE A 5 -5.45 15.38 14.97
C PHE A 5 -5.77 14.45 13.78
N VAL A 6 -5.93 14.98 12.56
CA VAL A 6 -6.14 14.16 11.35
C VAL A 6 -4.88 13.37 11.03
N HIS A 7 -3.70 14.00 11.08
CA HIS A 7 -2.42 13.30 10.94
C HIS A 7 -2.30 12.14 11.93
N ASN A 8 -2.68 12.37 13.19
CA ASN A 8 -2.60 11.34 14.22
C ASN A 8 -3.52 10.14 13.92
N PHE A 9 -4.77 10.38 13.48
CA PHE A 9 -5.68 9.29 13.10
C PHE A 9 -5.18 8.50 11.90
N VAL A 10 -4.64 9.18 10.89
CA VAL A 10 -4.07 8.50 9.72
C VAL A 10 -2.84 7.69 10.12
N LEU A 11 -1.95 8.22 10.98
CA LEU A 11 -0.80 7.46 11.50
C LEU A 11 -1.23 6.20 12.25
N ILE A 12 -2.22 6.30 13.14
CA ILE A 12 -2.78 5.13 13.86
C ILE A 12 -3.32 4.10 12.87
N THR A 13 -4.04 4.55 11.84
CA THR A 13 -4.57 3.67 10.79
C THR A 13 -3.43 2.94 10.07
N LEU A 14 -2.42 3.66 9.61
CA LEU A 14 -1.28 3.08 8.90
C LEU A 14 -0.49 2.10 9.77
N GLU A 15 -0.30 2.43 11.05
CA GLU A 15 0.42 1.59 12.02
C GLU A 15 -0.33 0.28 12.32
N SER A 16 -1.67 0.33 12.37
CA SER A 16 -2.52 -0.84 12.65
C SER A 16 -2.82 -1.71 11.42
N THR A 17 -2.65 -1.19 10.20
CA THR A 17 -2.98 -1.93 8.97
C THR A 17 -2.32 -3.31 8.88
N PRO A 18 -1.02 -3.52 9.23
CA PRO A 18 -0.42 -4.85 9.19
C PRO A 18 -1.15 -5.86 10.09
N ASP A 19 -1.54 -5.45 11.31
CA ASP A 19 -2.26 -6.33 12.24
C ASP A 19 -3.68 -6.64 11.74
N VAL A 20 -4.35 -5.67 11.13
CA VAL A 20 -5.67 -5.87 10.52
C VAL A 20 -5.57 -6.85 9.35
N LEU A 21 -4.56 -6.68 8.49
CA LEU A 21 -4.34 -7.54 7.34
C LEU A 21 -4.06 -8.98 7.76
N GLU A 22 -3.19 -9.20 8.73
CA GLU A 22 -2.89 -10.51 9.27
C GLU A 22 -4.13 -11.18 9.88
N ARG A 23 -4.95 -10.45 10.66
CA ARG A 23 -6.19 -10.97 11.23
C ARG A 23 -7.23 -11.34 10.18
N LEU A 24 -7.34 -10.57 9.10
CA LEU A 24 -8.27 -10.87 8.01
C LEU A 24 -7.88 -12.17 7.27
N LEU A 25 -6.60 -12.47 7.23
CA LEU A 25 -6.02 -13.61 6.51
C LEU A 25 -5.66 -14.78 7.45
N ASP A 26 -5.98 -14.64 8.75
CA ASP A 26 -5.72 -15.67 9.75
C ASP A 26 -6.45 -16.97 9.39
N GLY A 27 -5.72 -18.08 9.48
CA GLY A 27 -6.22 -19.41 9.14
C GLY A 27 -6.04 -19.82 7.66
N ALA A 28 -5.65 -18.92 6.75
CA ALA A 28 -5.32 -19.27 5.38
C ALA A 28 -3.85 -19.68 5.27
N ALA A 29 -3.55 -20.98 5.25
CA ALA A 29 -2.20 -21.46 5.01
C ALA A 29 -1.70 -21.05 3.61
N ASP A 30 -0.38 -20.89 3.42
CA ASP A 30 0.23 -20.44 2.14
C ASP A 30 -0.17 -21.29 0.93
N ALA A 31 -0.47 -22.57 1.15
CA ALA A 31 -0.94 -23.50 0.11
C ALA A 31 -2.46 -23.52 -0.08
N ASP A 32 -3.22 -22.69 0.64
CA ASP A 32 -4.67 -22.66 0.51
C ASP A 32 -5.08 -22.16 -0.87
N PRO A 33 -5.97 -22.88 -1.60
CA PRO A 33 -6.45 -22.42 -2.91
C PRO A 33 -7.15 -21.05 -2.91
N VAL A 34 -7.56 -20.53 -1.76
CA VAL A 34 -8.17 -19.21 -1.63
C VAL A 34 -7.25 -18.08 -2.14
N TRP A 35 -5.94 -18.28 -2.03
CA TRP A 35 -4.95 -17.28 -2.45
C TRP A 35 -4.97 -17.02 -3.96
N ASP A 36 -5.24 -18.03 -4.75
CA ASP A 36 -5.20 -17.95 -6.21
C ASP A 36 -6.60 -17.94 -6.84
N ARG A 37 -7.64 -18.00 -6.00
CA ARG A 37 -9.02 -17.88 -6.47
C ARG A 37 -9.24 -16.48 -7.06
N ARG A 38 -9.80 -16.42 -8.28
CA ARG A 38 -10.10 -15.18 -8.99
C ARG A 38 -11.61 -15.05 -9.23
N PRO A 39 -12.39 -14.54 -8.27
CA PRO A 39 -13.85 -14.40 -8.43
C PRO A 39 -14.24 -13.43 -9.54
N ASP A 40 -13.39 -12.45 -9.82
CA ASP A 40 -13.54 -11.47 -10.90
C ASP A 40 -12.24 -11.43 -11.73
N PRO A 41 -12.29 -11.80 -13.04
CA PRO A 41 -11.11 -11.82 -13.91
C PRO A 41 -10.38 -10.47 -14.04
N ALA A 42 -11.09 -9.36 -13.82
CA ALA A 42 -10.53 -8.00 -13.91
C ALA A 42 -9.84 -7.54 -12.62
N ARG A 43 -9.86 -8.35 -11.56
CA ARG A 43 -9.33 -7.98 -10.24
C ARG A 43 -8.21 -8.92 -9.80
N PHE A 44 -7.38 -8.45 -8.91
CA PHE A 44 -6.31 -9.23 -8.29
C PHE A 44 -6.87 -10.41 -7.46
N THR A 45 -6.11 -11.51 -7.43
CA THR A 45 -6.28 -12.58 -6.44
C THR A 45 -5.83 -12.08 -5.07
N LEU A 46 -6.10 -12.84 -3.99
CA LEU A 46 -5.60 -12.48 -2.65
C LEU A 46 -4.07 -12.43 -2.62
N ARG A 47 -3.38 -13.37 -3.27
CA ARG A 47 -1.91 -13.39 -3.41
C ARG A 47 -1.42 -12.12 -4.07
N GLU A 48 -2.00 -11.74 -5.19
CA GLU A 48 -1.63 -10.54 -5.93
C GLU A 48 -1.91 -9.27 -5.11
N ILE A 49 -3.00 -9.22 -4.33
CA ILE A 49 -3.31 -8.07 -3.46
C ILE A 49 -2.22 -7.89 -2.39
N VAL A 50 -1.84 -8.94 -1.66
CA VAL A 50 -0.82 -8.80 -0.60
C VAL A 50 0.56 -8.49 -1.17
N GLY A 51 0.89 -9.08 -2.34
CA GLY A 51 2.11 -8.74 -3.09
C GLY A 51 2.12 -7.28 -3.53
N HIS A 52 1.02 -6.80 -4.09
CA HIS A 52 0.83 -5.41 -4.50
C HIS A 52 0.96 -4.43 -3.34
N LEU A 53 0.32 -4.72 -2.21
CA LEU A 53 0.44 -3.89 -1.00
C LEU A 53 1.89 -3.78 -0.52
N ALA A 54 2.63 -4.90 -0.53
CA ALA A 54 4.04 -4.93 -0.14
C ALA A 54 4.92 -4.10 -1.07
N ASP A 55 4.70 -4.20 -2.39
CA ASP A 55 5.43 -3.44 -3.40
C ASP A 55 5.18 -1.94 -3.31
N TRP A 56 3.90 -1.55 -3.28
CA TRP A 56 3.53 -0.14 -3.24
C TRP A 56 3.92 0.53 -1.94
N ASN A 57 3.94 -0.19 -0.83
CA ASN A 57 4.44 0.34 0.42
C ASN A 57 5.92 0.76 0.30
N GLY A 58 6.74 -0.02 -0.42
CA GLY A 58 8.12 0.34 -0.76
C GLY A 58 8.21 1.58 -1.65
N VAL A 59 7.38 1.66 -2.70
CA VAL A 59 7.31 2.81 -3.61
C VAL A 59 6.90 4.09 -2.87
N PHE A 60 5.91 4.01 -2.00
CA PHE A 60 5.48 5.17 -1.21
C PHE A 60 6.58 5.64 -0.25
N MET A 61 7.25 4.71 0.43
CA MET A 61 8.36 5.03 1.32
C MET A 61 9.51 5.72 0.58
N GLU A 62 9.91 5.21 -0.59
CA GLU A 62 10.93 5.83 -1.43
C GLU A 62 10.54 7.26 -1.80
N ARG A 63 9.32 7.47 -2.31
CA ARG A 63 8.84 8.79 -2.73
C ARG A 63 8.83 9.80 -1.59
N ILE A 64 8.27 9.41 -0.45
CA ILE A 64 8.23 10.27 0.74
C ILE A 64 9.64 10.63 1.20
N THR A 65 10.55 9.67 1.24
CA THR A 65 11.94 9.90 1.64
C THR A 65 12.64 10.86 0.68
N ARG A 66 12.47 10.67 -0.62
CA ARG A 66 13.05 11.56 -1.62
C ARG A 66 12.48 12.98 -1.54
N ILE A 67 11.17 13.14 -1.37
CA ILE A 67 10.54 14.47 -1.22
C ILE A 67 11.02 15.15 0.06
N ARG A 68 11.25 14.39 1.14
CA ARG A 68 11.82 14.92 2.38
C ARG A 68 13.23 15.43 2.19
N ASP A 69 14.07 14.69 1.46
CA ASP A 69 15.53 14.88 1.43
C ASP A 69 16.02 15.67 0.19
N GLU A 70 15.28 15.64 -0.92
CA GLU A 70 15.64 16.27 -2.19
C GLU A 70 14.75 17.47 -2.49
N GLU A 71 15.19 18.37 -3.37
CA GLU A 71 14.39 19.51 -3.83
C GLU A 71 13.54 19.11 -5.04
N SER A 72 12.20 19.01 -4.83
CA SER A 72 11.21 18.69 -5.88
C SER A 72 11.58 17.50 -6.79
N PRO A 73 11.90 16.34 -6.22
CA PRO A 73 12.37 15.19 -7.01
C PRO A 73 11.33 14.69 -8.01
N ASP A 74 11.79 14.31 -9.19
CA ASP A 74 10.96 13.59 -10.16
C ASP A 74 10.89 12.11 -9.84
N SER A 75 9.69 11.56 -9.81
CA SER A 75 9.41 10.13 -9.68
C SER A 75 8.68 9.63 -10.91
N VAL A 76 9.28 8.71 -11.64
CA VAL A 76 8.64 8.11 -12.82
C VAL A 76 7.47 7.24 -12.38
N ALA A 77 6.33 7.41 -13.06
CA ALA A 77 5.19 6.54 -12.87
C ALA A 77 5.54 5.11 -13.32
N ARG A 78 5.19 4.13 -12.50
CA ARG A 78 5.47 2.72 -12.74
C ARG A 78 4.16 1.95 -12.89
N LYS A 79 4.15 0.97 -13.77
CA LYS A 79 3.02 0.05 -13.89
C LYS A 79 3.09 -1.01 -12.80
N VAL A 80 1.94 -1.41 -12.30
CA VAL A 80 1.83 -2.45 -11.26
C VAL A 80 2.49 -3.74 -11.70
N GLU A 81 2.23 -4.15 -12.93
CA GLU A 81 2.75 -5.39 -13.51
C GLU A 81 4.28 -5.41 -13.64
N ASP A 82 4.89 -4.26 -13.91
CA ASP A 82 6.34 -4.14 -14.00
C ASP A 82 6.97 -4.27 -12.62
N ILE A 83 6.41 -3.60 -11.61
CA ILE A 83 6.86 -3.71 -10.22
C ILE A 83 6.73 -5.16 -9.74
N ALA A 84 5.57 -5.79 -9.95
CA ALA A 84 5.31 -7.16 -9.52
C ALA A 84 6.25 -8.17 -10.20
N ARG A 85 6.57 -7.96 -11.49
CA ARG A 85 7.52 -8.81 -12.22
C ARG A 85 8.95 -8.67 -11.67
N GLU A 86 9.39 -7.46 -11.36
CA GLU A 86 10.72 -7.18 -10.80
C GLU A 86 10.89 -7.75 -9.39
N SER A 87 9.87 -7.62 -8.56
CA SER A 87 9.89 -8.10 -7.17
C SER A 87 9.54 -9.59 -7.02
N GLY A 88 8.88 -10.19 -8.03
CA GLY A 88 8.31 -11.53 -7.96
C GLY A 88 7.09 -11.64 -7.05
N SER A 89 6.49 -10.52 -6.64
CA SER A 89 5.47 -10.47 -5.58
C SER A 89 4.18 -11.23 -5.90
N PHE A 90 3.78 -11.29 -7.18
CA PHE A 90 2.54 -11.97 -7.57
C PHE A 90 2.62 -13.50 -7.53
N VAL A 91 3.82 -14.05 -7.40
CA VAL A 91 4.08 -15.49 -7.27
C VAL A 91 4.76 -15.87 -5.96
N ALA A 92 5.09 -14.89 -5.12
CA ALA A 92 5.71 -15.11 -3.82
C ALA A 92 4.75 -15.82 -2.85
N ALA A 93 5.31 -16.47 -1.83
CA ALA A 93 4.49 -16.97 -0.73
C ALA A 93 3.76 -15.81 -0.03
N PRO A 94 2.46 -15.96 0.28
CA PRO A 94 1.70 -14.91 0.97
C PRO A 94 2.35 -14.45 2.27
N ALA A 95 2.88 -15.37 3.07
CA ALA A 95 3.59 -15.05 4.31
C ALA A 95 4.79 -14.12 4.08
N ASP A 96 5.57 -14.33 3.02
CA ASP A 96 6.71 -13.48 2.68
C ASP A 96 6.26 -12.06 2.29
N SER A 97 5.19 -11.95 1.52
CA SER A 97 4.60 -10.67 1.12
C SER A 97 4.06 -9.91 2.33
N LEU A 98 3.36 -10.58 3.24
CA LEU A 98 2.84 -10.00 4.49
C LEU A 98 3.99 -9.53 5.40
N ALA A 99 5.02 -10.34 5.58
CA ALA A 99 6.19 -9.99 6.37
C ALA A 99 6.92 -8.75 5.78
N ARG A 100 7.08 -8.69 4.47
CA ARG A 100 7.68 -7.56 3.76
C ARG A 100 6.82 -6.30 3.88
N PHE A 101 5.50 -6.41 3.74
CA PHE A 101 4.57 -5.29 3.96
C PHE A 101 4.71 -4.74 5.37
N ARG A 102 4.65 -5.61 6.39
CA ARG A 102 4.80 -5.23 7.81
C ARG A 102 6.14 -4.53 8.05
N ALA A 103 7.24 -5.13 7.62
CA ALA A 103 8.58 -4.56 7.84
C ALA A 103 8.72 -3.17 7.22
N THR A 104 8.28 -2.98 5.97
CA THR A 104 8.35 -1.69 5.29
C THR A 104 7.42 -0.66 5.94
N ARG A 105 6.22 -1.06 6.37
CA ARG A 105 5.28 -0.18 7.06
C ARG A 105 5.84 0.31 8.40
N LEU A 106 6.37 -0.59 9.21
CA LEU A 106 6.98 -0.24 10.50
C LEU A 106 8.22 0.65 10.34
N ALA A 107 8.96 0.52 9.24
CA ALA A 107 10.07 1.42 8.92
C ALA A 107 9.58 2.81 8.47
N MET A 108 8.42 2.91 7.83
CA MET A 108 7.85 4.18 7.36
C MET A 108 7.29 5.03 8.51
N ILE A 109 6.66 4.44 9.52
CA ILE A 109 5.99 5.17 10.60
C ILE A 109 6.90 6.16 11.33
N PRO A 110 8.11 5.80 11.79
CA PRO A 110 9.00 6.77 12.44
C PRO A 110 9.43 7.91 11.51
N ILE A 111 9.57 7.66 10.21
CA ILE A 111 9.88 8.70 9.22
C ILE A 111 8.75 9.74 9.18
N LEU A 112 7.50 9.28 9.09
CA LEU A 112 6.32 10.15 9.06
C LEU A 112 6.13 10.91 10.38
N ARG A 113 6.40 10.27 11.52
CA ARG A 113 6.30 10.91 12.84
C ARG A 113 7.36 11.98 13.08
N ALA A 114 8.51 11.88 12.43
CA ALA A 114 9.62 12.83 12.57
C ALA A 114 9.51 14.03 11.63
N LEU A 115 8.50 14.09 10.76
CA LEU A 115 8.31 15.21 9.84
C LEU A 115 7.91 16.48 10.59
N GLU A 116 8.67 17.55 10.36
CA GLU A 116 8.33 18.89 10.82
C GLU A 116 7.12 19.44 10.05
N PRO A 117 6.35 20.38 10.62
CA PRO A 117 5.14 20.91 10.00
C PRO A 117 5.33 21.38 8.54
N ASN A 118 6.43 22.06 8.24
CA ASN A 118 6.73 22.55 6.90
C ASN A 118 7.15 21.48 5.90
N GLN A 119 7.57 20.31 6.38
CA GLN A 119 7.95 19.19 5.50
C GLN A 119 6.74 18.48 4.88
N TRP A 120 5.58 18.52 5.53
CA TRP A 120 4.36 17.92 5.00
C TRP A 120 3.91 18.54 3.66
N GLU A 121 4.21 19.82 3.45
CA GLU A 121 3.85 20.55 2.23
C GLU A 121 4.90 20.42 1.12
N ARG A 122 6.08 19.85 1.41
CA ARG A 122 7.10 19.59 0.39
C ARG A 122 6.55 18.67 -0.70
N THR A 123 6.90 18.96 -1.95
CA THR A 123 6.39 18.25 -3.13
C THR A 123 7.51 17.58 -3.93
N GLY A 124 7.14 16.48 -4.59
CA GLY A 124 7.86 15.92 -5.71
C GLY A 124 6.92 15.77 -6.91
N ASN A 125 7.45 15.53 -8.08
CA ASN A 125 6.67 15.40 -9.30
C ASN A 125 6.47 13.93 -9.67
N ILE A 126 5.26 13.57 -10.06
CA ILE A 126 5.02 12.32 -10.78
C ILE A 126 5.10 12.62 -12.27
N VAL A 127 5.99 11.91 -12.97
CA VAL A 127 6.21 12.09 -14.41
C VAL A 127 5.85 10.82 -15.18
N GLY A 128 5.30 10.98 -16.38
CA GLY A 128 4.98 9.86 -17.27
C GLY A 128 3.68 9.13 -16.96
N HIS A 129 2.83 9.62 -16.06
CA HIS A 129 1.50 9.06 -15.85
C HIS A 129 0.46 9.81 -16.69
N PRO A 130 -0.41 9.12 -17.44
CA PRO A 130 -1.34 9.79 -18.37
C PRO A 130 -2.40 10.65 -17.68
N VAL A 131 -2.71 10.39 -16.40
CA VAL A 131 -3.79 11.06 -15.66
C VAL A 131 -3.31 11.71 -14.37
N ALA A 132 -2.26 11.18 -13.73
CA ALA A 132 -1.81 11.59 -12.40
C ALA A 132 -0.40 12.23 -12.41
N SER A 133 -0.01 12.87 -13.52
CA SER A 133 1.25 13.64 -13.58
C SER A 133 1.10 14.98 -12.87
N GLY A 134 2.17 15.40 -12.18
CA GLY A 134 2.24 16.69 -11.51
C GLY A 134 2.82 16.62 -10.11
N ALA A 135 2.79 17.75 -9.43
CA ALA A 135 3.31 17.88 -8.07
C ALA A 135 2.41 17.19 -7.03
N VAL A 136 3.02 16.39 -6.18
CA VAL A 136 2.33 15.68 -5.09
C VAL A 136 3.10 15.91 -3.80
N SER A 137 2.41 16.38 -2.76
CA SER A 137 3.03 16.63 -1.45
C SER A 137 3.17 15.34 -0.63
N ILE A 138 4.02 15.38 0.40
CA ILE A 138 4.12 14.30 1.39
C ILE A 138 2.76 14.06 2.04
N GLU A 139 2.03 15.12 2.39
CA GLU A 139 0.69 15.01 2.97
C GLU A 139 -0.30 14.29 2.04
N SER A 140 -0.24 14.57 0.74
CA SER A 140 -1.07 13.89 -0.26
C SER A 140 -0.73 12.39 -0.35
N TRP A 141 0.56 12.03 -0.36
CA TRP A 141 0.99 10.63 -0.32
C TRP A 141 0.52 9.93 0.96
N PHE A 142 0.63 10.59 2.09
CA PHE A 142 0.21 10.08 3.38
C PHE A 142 -1.29 9.69 3.40
N VAL A 143 -2.15 10.57 2.90
CA VAL A 143 -3.59 10.29 2.78
C VAL A 143 -3.86 9.20 1.74
N GLN A 144 -3.12 9.22 0.62
CA GLN A 144 -3.27 8.22 -0.42
C GLN A 144 -2.91 6.80 0.08
N ILE A 145 -1.86 6.65 0.88
CA ILE A 145 -1.48 5.35 1.46
C ILE A 145 -2.65 4.79 2.28
N ALA A 146 -3.25 5.58 3.15
CA ALA A 146 -4.38 5.14 3.97
C ALA A 146 -5.61 4.76 3.12
N GLY A 147 -5.91 5.54 2.09
CA GLY A 147 -6.99 5.24 1.14
C GLY A 147 -6.72 3.96 0.34
N HIS A 148 -5.50 3.77 -0.13
CA HIS A 148 -5.05 2.59 -0.86
C HIS A 148 -5.14 1.32 0.00
N ASP A 149 -4.68 1.39 1.24
CA ASP A 149 -4.81 0.29 2.19
C ASP A 149 -6.28 -0.07 2.42
N GLY A 150 -7.12 0.94 2.72
CA GLY A 150 -8.56 0.75 2.95
C GLY A 150 -9.27 0.09 1.77
N TYR A 151 -8.94 0.50 0.54
CA TYR A 151 -9.47 -0.12 -0.68
C TYR A 151 -9.11 -1.60 -0.78
N HIS A 152 -7.85 -1.96 -0.53
CA HIS A 152 -7.42 -3.37 -0.61
C HIS A 152 -7.90 -4.22 0.55
N LEU A 153 -8.01 -3.68 1.76
CA LEU A 153 -8.66 -4.38 2.88
C LEU A 153 -10.12 -4.71 2.56
N GLN A 154 -10.84 -3.79 1.92
CA GLN A 154 -12.21 -4.06 1.45
C GLN A 154 -12.26 -5.16 0.39
N GLN A 155 -11.32 -5.17 -0.57
CA GLN A 155 -11.23 -6.24 -1.57
C GLN A 155 -10.99 -7.59 -0.90
N ILE A 156 -10.03 -7.69 0.03
CA ILE A 156 -9.72 -8.90 0.78
C ILE A 156 -10.98 -9.39 1.51
N ALA A 157 -11.66 -8.51 2.24
CA ALA A 157 -12.88 -8.86 2.95
C ALA A 157 -13.99 -9.36 2.02
N GLN A 158 -14.07 -8.85 0.78
CA GLN A 158 -15.01 -9.34 -0.24
C GLN A 158 -14.64 -10.73 -0.74
N TRP A 159 -13.34 -11.01 -0.97
CA TRP A 159 -12.85 -12.31 -1.45
C TRP A 159 -12.99 -13.43 -0.42
N LEU A 160 -12.89 -13.08 0.86
CA LEU A 160 -13.05 -14.02 1.97
C LEU A 160 -14.50 -14.33 2.33
N LYS A 161 -15.48 -13.54 1.83
CA LYS A 161 -16.89 -13.86 2.05
C LYS A 161 -17.22 -15.23 1.45
N PRO A 162 -17.93 -16.10 2.21
CA PRO A 162 -18.48 -17.33 1.63
C PRO A 162 -19.35 -16.92 0.43
N THR A 163 -19.13 -17.53 -0.72
CA THR A 163 -20.11 -17.51 -1.80
C THR A 163 -21.33 -18.28 -1.29
N PHE A 164 -22.34 -17.56 -0.77
CA PHE A 164 -23.65 -18.18 -0.62
C PHE A 164 -24.10 -18.49 -2.05
N GLU A 165 -24.01 -19.75 -2.43
CA GLU A 165 -24.70 -20.24 -3.62
C GLU A 165 -26.16 -19.86 -3.42
N LYS A 166 -26.69 -19.02 -4.32
CA LYS A 166 -28.12 -18.81 -4.40
C LYS A 166 -28.71 -20.12 -4.91
N GLU A 167 -29.30 -20.89 -4.00
CA GLU A 167 -30.22 -21.99 -4.35
C GLU A 167 -31.38 -21.46 -5.20
#